data_962888848d13acbc9f4a2b8f44444015
#
_entry.id   962888848d13acbc9f4a2b8f44444015
#
_cell.length_a   1.000
_cell.length_b   1.000
_cell.length_c   1.000
_cell.angle_alpha   90.00
_cell.angle_beta   90.00
_cell.angle_gamma   90.00
#
_symmetry.space_group_name_H-M   'P 1'
#
loop_
_entity.id
_entity.type
_entity.pdbx_description
1 polymer ?
#
loop_
_entity_poly.entity_id
_entity_poly.type
_entity_poly.pdbx_seq_one_letter_code
_entity_poly.pdbx_strand_id
1 'polypeptide(L)'
;MAKKHDVIIVGMGLASLAAAARLNELGVKDIGIYTTAYGGTPYIAAINFVLPDNPYGDTIGQYNDDMIHAGYGINNKTLVQDMAASTMEGYKLLRRWGVEFAKNEDGTTKLRHLSGHTYPRSLCCTTELIGVEIVKKLVDGLEERGIPVHMGYECVRVLTEDGNVRAITVKNPEGGIENIYA
;
A
#
# COMPACT_ATOMS: atom_id res chain seq x y z
N MET A 1 9.58 28.56 9.68
CA MET A 1 8.11 28.42 9.75
C MET A 1 7.81 26.98 10.12
N ALA A 2 6.76 26.71 10.90
CA ALA A 2 6.34 25.34 11.20
C ALA A 2 5.88 24.65 9.89
N LYS A 3 6.29 23.39 9.68
CA LYS A 3 5.83 22.59 8.56
C LYS A 3 4.36 22.23 8.79
N LYS A 4 3.52 22.44 7.77
CA LYS A 4 2.09 22.15 7.84
C LYS A 4 1.65 21.43 6.56
N HIS A 5 0.75 20.46 6.69
CA HIS A 5 0.14 19.72 5.59
C HIS A 5 -1.37 19.59 5.79
N ASP A 6 -2.11 19.33 4.71
CA ASP A 6 -3.53 18.96 4.81
C ASP A 6 -3.68 17.54 5.37
N VAL A 7 -2.73 16.65 5.02
CA VAL A 7 -2.67 15.27 5.53
C VAL A 7 -1.23 14.87 5.83
N ILE A 8 -1.02 14.24 7.00
CA ILE A 8 0.25 13.63 7.36
C ILE A 8 0.10 12.11 7.37
N ILE A 9 1.02 11.44 6.70
CA ILE A 9 1.11 9.97 6.66
C ILE A 9 2.40 9.55 7.36
N VAL A 10 2.31 8.63 8.32
CA VAL A 10 3.46 8.08 9.03
C VAL A 10 3.74 6.67 8.53
N GLY A 11 4.96 6.49 8.04
CA GLY A 11 5.43 5.23 7.44
C GLY A 11 5.34 5.22 5.93
N MET A 12 6.01 4.23 5.29
CA MET A 12 6.11 4.09 3.84
C MET A 12 5.88 2.63 3.40
N GLY A 13 4.97 1.93 4.08
CA GLY A 13 4.47 0.64 3.62
C GLY A 13 3.45 0.81 2.50
N LEU A 14 3.00 -0.29 1.88
CA LEU A 14 2.02 -0.27 0.80
C LEU A 14 0.73 0.49 1.18
N ALA A 15 0.25 0.31 2.40
CA ALA A 15 -0.95 1.01 2.87
C ALA A 15 -0.78 2.54 2.84
N SER A 16 0.38 3.04 3.30
CA SER A 16 0.70 4.48 3.32
C SER A 16 0.82 5.05 1.90
N LEU A 17 1.55 4.35 1.03
CA LEU A 17 1.74 4.77 -0.37
C LEU A 17 0.42 4.73 -1.15
N ALA A 18 -0.39 3.69 -0.96
CA ALA A 18 -1.72 3.59 -1.57
C ALA A 18 -2.67 4.69 -1.08
N ALA A 19 -2.62 5.02 0.23
CA ALA A 19 -3.39 6.11 0.80
C ALA A 19 -2.98 7.46 0.19
N ALA A 20 -1.67 7.75 0.11
CA ALA A 20 -1.15 8.97 -0.52
C ALA A 20 -1.55 9.07 -1.99
N ALA A 21 -1.40 7.97 -2.74
CA ALA A 21 -1.79 7.88 -4.14
C ALA A 21 -3.29 8.18 -4.31
N ARG A 22 -4.12 7.56 -3.48
CA ARG A 22 -5.58 7.76 -3.55
C ARG A 22 -6.00 9.16 -3.13
N LEU A 23 -5.42 9.72 -2.09
CA LEU A 23 -5.65 11.11 -1.69
C LEU A 23 -5.31 12.09 -2.82
N ASN A 24 -4.16 11.87 -3.49
CA ASN A 24 -3.77 12.70 -4.63
C ASN A 24 -4.77 12.59 -5.80
N GLU A 25 -5.25 11.39 -6.13
CA GLU A 25 -6.30 11.18 -7.13
C GLU A 25 -7.61 11.92 -6.76
N LEU A 26 -7.92 12.03 -5.46
CA LEU A 26 -9.08 12.77 -4.94
C LEU A 26 -8.85 14.29 -4.85
N GLY A 27 -7.69 14.78 -5.28
CA GLY A 27 -7.38 16.20 -5.37
C GLY A 27 -6.64 16.79 -4.18
N VAL A 28 -6.31 16.01 -3.14
CA VAL A 28 -5.45 16.45 -2.03
C VAL A 28 -4.02 16.59 -2.56
N LYS A 29 -3.43 17.78 -2.40
CA LYS A 29 -2.09 18.09 -2.95
C LYS A 29 -1.03 18.22 -1.87
N ASP A 30 -1.38 18.74 -0.71
CA ASP A 30 -0.44 18.96 0.39
C ASP A 30 -0.45 17.77 1.34
N ILE A 31 0.33 16.74 0.97
CA ILE A 31 0.47 15.50 1.73
C ILE A 31 1.93 15.39 2.20
N GLY A 32 2.16 15.26 3.51
CA GLY A 32 3.47 14.98 4.09
C GLY A 32 3.61 13.51 4.44
N ILE A 33 4.60 12.80 3.87
CA ILE A 33 4.90 11.41 4.20
C ILE A 33 6.20 11.36 4.98
N TYR A 34 6.17 10.90 6.23
CA TYR A 34 7.32 10.84 7.14
C TYR A 34 7.60 9.41 7.57
N THR A 35 8.84 8.93 7.40
CA THR A 35 9.20 7.54 7.66
C THR A 35 10.66 7.38 8.05
N THR A 36 10.95 6.35 8.83
CA THR A 36 12.34 5.95 9.13
C THR A 36 12.97 5.14 8.00
N ALA A 37 12.18 4.27 7.35
CA ALA A 37 12.66 3.31 6.34
C ALA A 37 11.52 2.78 5.46
N TYR A 38 11.86 1.94 4.50
CA TYR A 38 10.93 1.35 3.51
C TYR A 38 9.85 0.42 4.07
N GLY A 39 9.98 -0.08 5.29
CA GLY A 39 9.07 -1.07 5.84
C GLY A 39 9.20 -2.44 5.18
N GLY A 40 8.14 -3.27 5.28
CA GLY A 40 8.14 -4.67 4.80
C GLY A 40 7.75 -4.85 3.33
N THR A 41 7.15 -3.84 2.69
CA THR A 41 6.61 -3.98 1.32
C THR A 41 7.65 -4.42 0.28
N PRO A 42 8.90 -3.91 0.24
CA PRO A 42 9.87 -4.33 -0.78
C PRO A 42 10.20 -5.83 -0.77
N TYR A 43 9.93 -6.52 0.33
CA TYR A 43 10.28 -7.94 0.49
C TYR A 43 9.19 -8.91 -0.01
N ILE A 44 8.02 -8.42 -0.44
CA ILE A 44 6.96 -9.30 -0.94
C ILE A 44 7.25 -9.77 -2.36
N ALA A 45 7.09 -11.08 -2.58
CA ALA A 45 7.35 -11.72 -3.87
C ALA A 45 6.10 -11.81 -4.77
N ALA A 46 4.92 -11.67 -4.19
CA ALA A 46 3.65 -11.72 -4.91
C ALA A 46 2.58 -10.94 -4.15
N ILE A 47 1.56 -10.47 -4.88
CA ILE A 47 0.36 -9.82 -4.33
C ILE A 47 -0.89 -10.48 -4.91
N ASN A 48 -1.94 -10.62 -4.11
CA ASN A 48 -3.13 -11.37 -4.50
C ASN A 48 -4.26 -10.45 -4.93
N PHE A 49 -4.85 -10.76 -6.10
CA PHE A 49 -6.04 -10.09 -6.61
C PHE A 49 -7.00 -11.11 -7.26
N VAL A 50 -8.28 -10.94 -7.00
CA VAL A 50 -9.32 -11.69 -7.71
C VAL A 50 -9.63 -10.96 -9.02
N LEU A 51 -9.04 -11.43 -10.11
CA LEU A 51 -9.26 -10.86 -11.44
C LEU A 51 -10.54 -11.43 -12.07
N PRO A 52 -11.37 -10.61 -12.75
CA PRO A 52 -12.62 -11.06 -13.33
C PRO A 52 -12.44 -12.04 -14.51
N ASP A 53 -11.28 -12.01 -15.14
CA ASP A 53 -10.86 -12.88 -16.24
C ASP A 53 -9.97 -14.05 -15.78
N ASN A 54 -9.97 -14.37 -14.48
CA ASN A 54 -9.23 -15.50 -13.95
C ASN A 54 -9.74 -16.82 -14.56
N PRO A 55 -8.92 -17.54 -15.36
CA PRO A 55 -9.36 -18.73 -16.09
C PRO A 55 -9.64 -19.94 -15.20
N TYR A 56 -9.30 -19.87 -13.93
CA TYR A 56 -9.50 -20.95 -12.96
C TYR A 56 -10.83 -20.86 -12.19
N GLY A 57 -11.62 -19.82 -12.44
CA GLY A 57 -12.92 -19.65 -11.78
C GLY A 57 -12.84 -19.09 -10.36
N ASP A 58 -11.77 -18.39 -10.04
CA ASP A 58 -11.61 -17.72 -8.74
C ASP A 58 -12.69 -16.67 -8.49
N THR A 59 -13.10 -16.54 -7.22
CA THR A 59 -14.13 -15.60 -6.80
C THR A 59 -13.73 -14.88 -5.50
N ILE A 60 -14.34 -13.72 -5.25
CA ILE A 60 -14.19 -12.99 -3.98
C ILE A 60 -14.60 -13.86 -2.80
N GLY A 61 -15.68 -14.67 -2.95
CA GLY A 61 -16.12 -15.60 -1.90
C GLY A 61 -15.05 -16.65 -1.58
N GLN A 62 -14.46 -17.29 -2.62
CA GLN A 62 -13.40 -18.27 -2.41
C GLN A 62 -12.14 -17.64 -1.82
N TYR A 63 -11.77 -16.41 -2.23
CA TYR A 63 -10.63 -15.73 -1.63
C TYR A 63 -10.88 -15.40 -0.15
N ASN A 64 -12.09 -14.94 0.18
CA ASN A 64 -12.48 -14.71 1.57
C ASN A 64 -12.36 -16.00 2.41
N ASP A 65 -12.86 -17.12 1.91
CA ASP A 65 -12.81 -18.42 2.61
C ASP A 65 -11.36 -18.90 2.81
N ASP A 66 -10.52 -18.79 1.79
CA ASP A 66 -9.09 -19.11 1.87
C ASP A 66 -8.40 -18.27 2.96
N MET A 67 -8.67 -16.96 3.00
CA MET A 67 -8.07 -16.07 4.00
C MET A 67 -8.56 -16.35 5.43
N ILE A 68 -9.86 -16.65 5.61
CA ILE A 68 -10.41 -17.04 6.91
C ILE A 68 -9.79 -18.35 7.36
N HIS A 69 -9.68 -19.33 6.47
CA HIS A 69 -9.06 -20.62 6.76
C HIS A 69 -7.58 -20.47 7.16
N ALA A 70 -6.80 -19.72 6.37
CA ALA A 70 -5.38 -19.46 6.64
C ALA A 70 -5.14 -18.74 7.98
N GLY A 71 -6.09 -17.97 8.45
CA GLY A 71 -6.02 -17.27 9.74
C GLY A 71 -6.40 -18.12 10.96
N TYR A 72 -6.75 -19.39 10.78
CA TYR A 72 -7.07 -20.32 11.88
C TYR A 72 -8.06 -19.76 12.92
N GLY A 73 -8.99 -18.91 12.49
CA GLY A 73 -10.05 -18.33 13.32
C GLY A 73 -9.65 -17.10 14.15
N ILE A 74 -8.41 -16.60 14.03
CA ILE A 74 -7.97 -15.36 14.72
C ILE A 74 -8.16 -14.09 13.88
N ASN A 75 -8.58 -14.23 12.62
CA ASN A 75 -8.84 -13.07 11.74
C ASN A 75 -10.03 -12.25 12.23
N ASN A 76 -9.95 -10.95 11.98
CA ASN A 76 -11.14 -10.12 11.92
C ASN A 76 -11.87 -10.38 10.59
N LYS A 77 -12.98 -11.12 10.65
CA LYS A 77 -13.73 -11.56 9.46
C LYS A 77 -14.25 -10.39 8.62
N THR A 78 -14.67 -9.31 9.25
CA THR A 78 -15.12 -8.09 8.52
C THR A 78 -13.99 -7.49 7.72
N LEU A 79 -12.80 -7.33 8.30
CA LEU A 79 -11.64 -6.82 7.55
C LEU A 79 -11.22 -7.75 6.42
N VAL A 80 -11.33 -9.07 6.58
CA VAL A 80 -11.05 -10.03 5.50
C VAL A 80 -12.05 -9.85 4.35
N GLN A 81 -13.34 -9.71 4.67
CA GLN A 81 -14.39 -9.48 3.66
C GLN A 81 -14.17 -8.16 2.89
N ASP A 82 -13.88 -7.07 3.60
CA ASP A 82 -13.61 -5.77 3.00
C ASP A 82 -12.36 -5.82 2.11
N MET A 83 -11.30 -6.49 2.56
CA MET A 83 -10.08 -6.69 1.78
C MET A 83 -10.36 -7.49 0.50
N ALA A 84 -11.06 -8.64 0.61
CA ALA A 84 -11.39 -9.47 -0.54
C ALA A 84 -12.26 -8.70 -1.56
N ALA A 85 -13.26 -7.95 -1.10
CA ALA A 85 -14.11 -7.13 -1.94
C ALA A 85 -13.36 -5.99 -2.65
N SER A 86 -12.30 -5.46 -2.00
CA SER A 86 -11.53 -4.30 -2.50
C SER A 86 -10.37 -4.69 -3.43
N THR A 87 -10.13 -5.97 -3.70
CA THR A 87 -8.96 -6.42 -4.49
C THR A 87 -8.88 -5.76 -5.87
N MET A 88 -10.00 -5.62 -6.58
CA MET A 88 -10.00 -4.99 -7.91
C MET A 88 -9.67 -3.50 -7.88
N GLU A 89 -10.07 -2.77 -6.84
CA GLU A 89 -9.71 -1.36 -6.72
C GLU A 89 -8.21 -1.20 -6.42
N GLY A 90 -7.65 -2.08 -5.59
CA GLY A 90 -6.21 -2.16 -5.36
C GLY A 90 -5.42 -2.47 -6.65
N TYR A 91 -5.86 -3.46 -7.42
CA TYR A 91 -5.26 -3.80 -8.72
C TYR A 91 -5.29 -2.60 -9.68
N LYS A 92 -6.46 -1.97 -9.85
CA LYS A 92 -6.62 -0.79 -10.71
C LYS A 92 -5.75 0.38 -10.26
N LEU A 93 -5.65 0.64 -8.94
CA LEU A 93 -4.78 1.68 -8.40
C LEU A 93 -3.34 1.44 -8.83
N LEU A 94 -2.78 0.26 -8.55
CA LEU A 94 -1.40 -0.07 -8.89
C LEU A 94 -1.15 0.05 -10.40
N ARG A 95 -2.08 -0.42 -11.25
CA ARG A 95 -1.99 -0.29 -12.70
C ARG A 95 -1.98 1.18 -13.16
N ARG A 96 -2.84 2.02 -12.60
CA ARG A 96 -2.85 3.47 -12.93
C ARG A 96 -1.55 4.17 -12.54
N TRP A 97 -0.89 3.69 -11.50
CA TRP A 97 0.39 4.23 -11.03
C TRP A 97 1.60 3.55 -11.67
N GLY A 98 1.39 2.78 -12.75
CA GLY A 98 2.43 2.25 -13.60
C GLY A 98 3.08 0.95 -13.12
N VAL A 99 2.49 0.26 -12.13
CA VAL A 99 2.96 -1.07 -11.72
C VAL A 99 2.65 -2.08 -12.83
N GLU A 100 3.67 -2.81 -13.26
CA GLU A 100 3.55 -3.82 -14.31
C GLU A 100 3.65 -5.23 -13.72
N PHE A 101 2.65 -6.04 -14.04
CA PHE A 101 2.61 -7.45 -13.66
C PHE A 101 3.13 -8.34 -14.78
N ALA A 102 3.77 -9.45 -14.41
CA ALA A 102 4.25 -10.45 -15.35
C ALA A 102 3.11 -10.98 -16.23
N LYS A 103 3.41 -11.22 -17.50
CA LYS A 103 2.47 -11.75 -18.50
C LYS A 103 2.92 -13.11 -19.00
N ASN A 104 1.96 -13.88 -19.48
CA ASN A 104 2.17 -15.10 -20.27
C ASN A 104 2.56 -14.71 -21.72
N GLU A 105 2.98 -15.70 -22.52
CA GLU A 105 3.36 -15.49 -23.92
C GLU A 105 2.19 -14.95 -24.79
N ASP A 106 0.96 -15.27 -24.43
CA ASP A 106 -0.26 -14.79 -25.09
C ASP A 106 -0.70 -13.38 -24.64
N GLY A 107 0.07 -12.74 -23.74
CA GLY A 107 -0.19 -11.39 -23.22
C GLY A 107 -1.16 -11.33 -22.03
N THR A 108 -1.76 -12.46 -21.62
CA THR A 108 -2.60 -12.51 -20.42
C THR A 108 -1.78 -12.33 -19.14
N THR A 109 -2.42 -11.89 -18.04
CA THR A 109 -1.75 -11.74 -16.76
C THR A 109 -1.31 -13.10 -16.21
N LYS A 110 -0.03 -13.23 -15.85
CA LYS A 110 0.51 -14.46 -15.27
C LYS A 110 0.06 -14.61 -13.83
N LEU A 111 -0.74 -15.63 -13.55
CA LEU A 111 -1.21 -16.00 -12.22
C LEU A 111 -0.35 -17.13 -11.65
N ARG A 112 0.02 -17.02 -10.38
CA ARG A 112 0.74 -18.05 -9.64
C ARG A 112 -0.16 -18.67 -8.58
N HIS A 113 -0.05 -19.96 -8.40
CA HIS A 113 -0.66 -20.66 -7.28
C HIS A 113 0.33 -20.71 -6.12
N LEU A 114 -0.03 -20.06 -5.01
CA LEU A 114 0.75 -20.11 -3.78
C LEU A 114 0.02 -20.97 -2.73
N SER A 115 0.77 -21.49 -1.78
CA SER A 115 0.23 -22.28 -0.66
C SER A 115 -0.83 -21.49 0.11
N GLY A 116 -1.89 -22.17 0.51
CA GLY A 116 -3.02 -21.57 1.24
C GLY A 116 -4.11 -20.94 0.36
N HIS A 117 -3.97 -21.02 -0.96
CA HIS A 117 -4.98 -20.57 -1.92
C HIS A 117 -5.61 -21.72 -2.66
N THR A 118 -6.93 -21.70 -2.84
CA THR A 118 -7.65 -22.68 -3.67
C THR A 118 -7.36 -22.48 -5.14
N TYR A 119 -7.24 -21.22 -5.60
CA TYR A 119 -6.99 -20.87 -7.00
C TYR A 119 -5.74 -20.03 -7.19
N PRO A 120 -5.09 -20.10 -8.37
CA PRO A 120 -4.04 -19.16 -8.77
C PRO A 120 -4.60 -17.72 -8.81
N ARG A 121 -4.07 -16.83 -7.98
CA ARG A 121 -4.46 -15.42 -7.93
C ARG A 121 -3.30 -14.48 -7.61
N SER A 122 -2.11 -15.04 -7.45
CA SER A 122 -0.93 -14.27 -7.03
C SER A 122 -0.20 -13.71 -8.23
N LEU A 123 -0.01 -12.40 -8.25
CA LEU A 123 0.68 -11.65 -9.29
C LEU A 123 2.10 -11.32 -8.84
N CYS A 124 3.03 -11.32 -9.79
CA CYS A 124 4.43 -10.93 -9.58
C CYS A 124 4.91 -10.08 -10.75
N CYS A 125 6.07 -9.48 -10.65
CA CYS A 125 6.78 -8.91 -11.80
C CYS A 125 7.77 -9.91 -12.41
N THR A 126 8.37 -9.52 -13.52
CA THR A 126 9.28 -10.37 -14.30
C THR A 126 10.72 -10.28 -13.77
N THR A 127 11.16 -9.11 -13.34
CA THR A 127 12.57 -8.79 -13.13
C THR A 127 13.00 -8.69 -11.69
N GLU A 128 12.07 -8.42 -10.77
CA GLU A 128 12.35 -8.18 -9.35
C GLU A 128 11.18 -8.61 -8.45
N LEU A 129 11.32 -8.41 -7.15
CA LEU A 129 10.20 -8.61 -6.23
C LEU A 129 9.10 -7.58 -6.52
N ILE A 130 7.85 -8.03 -6.57
CA ILE A 130 6.71 -7.14 -6.86
C ILE A 130 6.63 -5.99 -5.85
N GLY A 131 7.06 -6.20 -4.61
CA GLY A 131 7.09 -5.16 -3.60
C GLY A 131 8.07 -4.03 -3.91
N VAL A 132 9.21 -4.33 -4.52
CA VAL A 132 10.18 -3.32 -5.00
C VAL A 132 9.56 -2.50 -6.12
N GLU A 133 8.96 -3.15 -7.11
CA GLU A 133 8.27 -2.49 -8.22
C GLU A 133 7.15 -1.56 -7.72
N ILE A 134 6.31 -2.05 -6.80
CA ILE A 134 5.21 -1.25 -6.21
C ILE A 134 5.76 -0.01 -5.50
N VAL A 135 6.74 -0.18 -4.61
CA VAL A 135 7.30 0.94 -3.85
C VAL A 135 7.91 1.96 -4.80
N LYS A 136 8.73 1.52 -5.76
CA LYS A 136 9.36 2.40 -6.73
C LYS A 136 8.33 3.21 -7.52
N LYS A 137 7.36 2.55 -8.14
CA LYS A 137 6.34 3.22 -8.97
C LYS A 137 5.49 4.20 -8.19
N LEU A 138 5.10 3.85 -6.97
CA LEU A 138 4.29 4.74 -6.13
C LEU A 138 5.12 5.93 -5.62
N VAL A 139 6.36 5.72 -5.19
CA VAL A 139 7.23 6.80 -4.73
C VAL A 139 7.57 7.75 -5.86
N ASP A 140 8.07 7.23 -6.99
CA ASP A 140 8.40 8.05 -8.17
C ASP A 140 7.18 8.87 -8.61
N GLY A 141 6.02 8.22 -8.71
CA GLY A 141 4.77 8.88 -9.10
C GLY A 141 4.27 9.94 -8.10
N LEU A 142 4.50 9.77 -6.80
CA LEU A 142 4.19 10.77 -5.78
C LEU A 142 5.15 11.96 -5.86
N GLU A 143 6.45 11.70 -6.01
CA GLU A 143 7.48 12.75 -6.14
C GLU A 143 7.26 13.61 -7.40
N GLU A 144 6.92 13.00 -8.55
CA GLU A 144 6.54 13.71 -9.78
C GLU A 144 5.34 14.65 -9.59
N ARG A 145 4.49 14.36 -8.62
CA ARG A 145 3.30 15.18 -8.26
C ARG A 145 3.58 16.16 -7.11
N GLY A 146 4.84 16.30 -6.71
CA GLY A 146 5.25 17.21 -5.65
C GLY A 146 4.92 16.72 -4.23
N ILE A 147 4.75 15.41 -4.04
CA ILE A 147 4.51 14.76 -2.74
C ILE A 147 5.74 13.92 -2.37
N PRO A 148 6.80 14.54 -1.80
CA PRO A 148 8.03 13.82 -1.46
C PRO A 148 7.85 12.94 -0.23
N VAL A 149 8.61 11.84 -0.17
CA VAL A 149 8.76 11.02 1.02
C VAL A 149 9.94 11.53 1.85
N HIS A 150 9.66 11.96 3.08
CA HIS A 150 10.67 12.41 4.03
C HIS A 150 11.27 11.21 4.78
N MET A 151 12.41 10.73 4.28
CA MET A 151 13.13 9.59 4.86
C MET A 151 13.95 9.98 6.10
N GLY A 152 14.10 9.02 7.03
CA GLY A 152 14.90 9.20 8.25
C GLY A 152 14.16 9.92 9.38
N TYR A 153 12.88 10.21 9.23
CA TYR A 153 12.04 10.82 10.24
C TYR A 153 11.33 9.78 11.10
N GLU A 154 11.56 9.80 12.40
CA GLU A 154 10.90 8.93 13.36
C GLU A 154 9.75 9.67 14.06
N CYS A 155 8.51 9.21 13.87
CA CYS A 155 7.37 9.74 14.60
C CYS A 155 7.40 9.23 16.04
N VAL A 156 7.63 10.14 16.98
CA VAL A 156 7.76 9.81 18.42
C VAL A 156 6.48 10.10 19.20
N ARG A 157 5.60 10.95 18.67
CA ARG A 157 4.34 11.31 19.33
C ARG A 157 3.30 11.83 18.35
N VAL A 158 2.03 11.55 18.64
CA VAL A 158 0.87 12.22 18.03
C VAL A 158 0.35 13.25 19.03
N LEU A 159 0.19 14.48 18.60
CA LEU A 159 -0.35 15.58 19.38
C LEU A 159 -1.83 15.76 19.09
N THR A 160 -2.64 15.76 20.14
CA THR A 160 -4.09 15.93 20.05
C THR A 160 -4.53 17.12 20.89
N GLU A 161 -5.58 17.81 20.43
CA GLU A 161 -6.27 18.86 21.15
C GLU A 161 -7.78 18.64 20.98
N ASP A 162 -8.51 18.62 22.08
CA ASP A 162 -9.96 18.34 22.10
C ASP A 162 -10.36 17.07 21.31
N GLY A 163 -9.56 16.00 21.44
CA GLY A 163 -9.79 14.73 20.76
C GLY A 163 -9.42 14.70 19.26
N ASN A 164 -8.98 15.82 18.69
CA ASN A 164 -8.55 15.93 17.30
C ASN A 164 -7.03 15.88 17.18
N VAL A 165 -6.52 15.17 16.17
CA VAL A 165 -5.09 15.21 15.83
C VAL A 165 -4.75 16.59 15.27
N ARG A 166 -3.68 17.22 15.79
CA ARG A 166 -3.19 18.53 15.37
C ARG A 166 -1.81 18.49 14.76
N ALA A 167 -0.98 17.56 15.23
CA ALA A 167 0.39 17.44 14.76
C ALA A 167 0.97 16.08 15.09
N ILE A 168 2.12 15.80 14.50
CA ILE A 168 3.03 14.76 14.97
C ILE A 168 4.32 15.41 15.45
N THR A 169 4.95 14.84 16.49
CA THR A 169 6.33 15.14 16.85
C THR A 169 7.24 14.13 16.20
N VAL A 170 8.25 14.59 15.48
CA VAL A 170 9.22 13.72 14.81
C VAL A 170 10.64 14.01 15.28
N LYS A 171 11.47 12.97 15.27
CA LYS A 171 12.92 13.11 15.32
C LYS A 171 13.42 13.09 13.87
N ASN A 172 14.11 14.15 13.46
CA ASN A 172 14.65 14.29 12.12
C ASN A 172 15.98 13.53 11.94
N PRO A 173 16.51 13.40 10.72
CA PRO A 173 17.76 12.68 10.45
C PRO A 173 18.99 13.23 11.22
N GLU A 174 19.01 14.52 11.56
CA GLU A 174 20.07 15.17 12.33
C GLU A 174 19.91 14.97 13.85
N GLY A 175 18.85 14.28 14.30
CA GLY A 175 18.54 14.01 15.69
C GLY A 175 17.76 15.12 16.39
N GLY A 176 17.38 16.19 15.67
CA GLY A 176 16.53 17.26 16.18
C GLY A 176 15.07 16.82 16.34
N ILE A 177 14.36 17.43 17.28
CA ILE A 177 12.94 17.19 17.53
C ILE A 177 12.14 18.36 16.96
N GLU A 178 11.16 18.08 16.13
CA GLU A 178 10.27 19.10 15.54
C GLU A 178 8.81 18.62 15.48
N ASN A 179 7.87 19.57 15.40
CA ASN A 179 6.46 19.29 15.20
C ASN A 179 6.05 19.55 13.75
N ILE A 180 5.30 18.62 13.17
CA ILE A 180 4.68 18.73 11.85
C ILE A 180 3.17 18.82 12.09
N TYR A 181 2.53 19.85 11.58
CA TYR A 181 1.13 20.17 11.83
C TYR A 181 0.22 19.68 10.68
N ALA A 182 -1.01 19.28 11.04
CA ALA A 182 -2.09 18.97 10.09
C ALA A 182 -3.25 19.96 10.26
#